data_46f540b93d672550d6affb8ffe63e916
#
_entry.id   46f540b93d672550d6affb8ffe63e916
#
_cell.length_a   1.000
_cell.length_b   1.000
_cell.length_c   1.000
_cell.angle_alpha   90.00
_cell.angle_beta   90.00
_cell.angle_gamma   90.00
#
_symmetry.space_group_name_H-M   'P 1'
#
loop_
_entity.id
_entity.type
_entity.pdbx_description
1 polymer ?
#
loop_
_entity_poly.entity_id
_entity_poly.type
_entity_poly.pdbx_seq_one_letter_code
_entity_poly.pdbx_strand_id
1 'polypeptide(L)'
;MIKQIYFLTLFIFSIYSYTYILITPSILLHLSPMTIKYIKILSQSFVKFMLINGFKCNFYQAQTEQKIKELLKNSKDKIDIIISNHISNIDYFILLCFLKQYKIYDYNGIIGNSVKYYPGVGLIMNLTNSIEVNKNWQLDKNIIEPQLDEISLDNKSKHVIIIFPEGMRMMEDRLITAQQFSKDNNIHRYENVLVPKIKGIWTIINHLTKTNRLGNIWDVSVIIPKYLRKKAELLDLIKCNIGNIFIHMRTVSIKANYNYDEFKENFYDFWKEKDDLITNYKKFNYNEINFNDKKTYTFNNIILITISLFGIYLLTKKSGRYYLLISFILSYIFIKVNIKTI
;
A
#
# COMPACT_ATOMS: atom_id res chain seq x y z
N MET A 1 27.02 8.41 -6.58
CA MET A 1 27.07 8.27 -5.11
C MET A 1 26.60 9.53 -4.37
N ILE A 2 27.23 10.69 -4.48
CA ILE A 2 26.85 11.92 -3.76
C ILE A 2 25.39 12.35 -4.07
N LYS A 3 24.98 12.39 -5.34
CA LYS A 3 23.59 12.72 -5.74
C LYS A 3 22.57 11.73 -5.15
N GLN A 4 22.92 10.49 -5.00
CA GLN A 4 22.07 9.44 -4.46
C GLN A 4 21.88 9.55 -2.95
N ILE A 5 22.99 9.84 -2.23
CA ILE A 5 22.95 10.11 -0.79
C ILE A 5 22.13 11.36 -0.52
N TYR A 6 22.36 12.43 -1.30
CA TYR A 6 21.56 13.66 -1.22
C TYR A 6 20.07 13.40 -1.44
N PHE A 7 19.72 12.59 -2.45
CA PHE A 7 18.35 12.27 -2.76
C PHE A 7 17.68 11.43 -1.66
N LEU A 8 18.39 10.42 -1.12
CA LEU A 8 17.90 9.62 0.00
C LEU A 8 17.72 10.49 1.26
N THR A 9 18.68 11.37 1.54
CA THR A 9 18.59 12.30 2.67
C THR A 9 17.37 13.22 2.51
N LEU A 10 17.16 13.76 1.31
CA LEU A 10 15.97 14.56 1.01
C LEU A 10 14.68 13.72 1.14
N PHE A 11 14.69 12.46 0.75
CA PHE A 11 13.54 11.57 0.87
C PHE A 11 13.16 11.31 2.32
N ILE A 12 14.11 10.84 3.12
CA ILE A 12 13.91 10.57 4.55
C ILE A 12 13.47 11.87 5.23
N PHE A 13 14.14 12.97 4.90
CA PHE A 13 13.84 14.27 5.47
C PHE A 13 12.47 14.81 5.03
N SER A 14 12.06 14.57 3.78
CA SER A 14 10.74 14.97 3.29
C SER A 14 9.62 14.17 3.95
N ILE A 15 9.78 12.86 4.14
CA ILE A 15 8.83 12.03 4.92
C ILE A 15 8.75 12.59 6.34
N TYR A 16 9.90 12.85 6.97
CA TYR A 16 9.97 13.35 8.34
C TYR A 16 9.30 14.72 8.47
N SER A 17 9.68 15.67 7.61
CA SER A 17 9.11 17.02 7.62
C SER A 17 7.62 17.03 7.31
N TYR A 18 7.19 16.26 6.31
CA TYR A 18 5.80 16.11 5.96
C TYR A 18 4.98 15.57 7.13
N THR A 19 5.49 14.54 7.79
CA THR A 19 4.81 13.93 8.92
C THR A 19 4.71 14.87 10.10
N TYR A 20 5.80 15.51 10.49
CA TYR A 20 5.85 16.28 11.74
C TYR A 20 5.44 17.73 11.57
N ILE A 21 5.54 18.31 10.38
CA ILE A 21 5.12 19.69 10.14
C ILE A 21 3.65 19.79 9.81
N LEU A 22 3.10 18.86 9.05
CA LEU A 22 1.69 18.90 8.64
C LEU A 22 0.79 18.04 9.53
N ILE A 23 1.20 16.82 9.81
CA ILE A 23 0.31 15.84 10.43
C ILE A 23 0.16 16.10 11.93
N THR A 24 1.25 16.37 12.65
CA THR A 24 1.16 16.55 14.10
C THR A 24 0.30 17.75 14.53
N PRO A 25 0.45 18.96 13.94
CA PRO A 25 -0.48 20.06 14.25
C PRO A 25 -1.93 19.73 13.91
N SER A 26 -2.12 19.00 12.83
CA SER A 26 -3.43 18.62 12.34
C SER A 26 -4.15 17.64 13.28
N ILE A 27 -3.42 16.70 13.90
CA ILE A 27 -3.95 15.79 14.92
C ILE A 27 -4.39 16.57 16.16
N LEU A 28 -3.57 17.53 16.60
CA LEU A 28 -3.86 18.37 17.76
C LEU A 28 -5.07 19.29 17.55
N LEU A 29 -5.39 19.61 16.29
CA LEU A 29 -6.48 20.52 15.90
C LEU A 29 -7.78 19.79 15.48
N HIS A 30 -7.93 18.49 15.77
CA HIS A 30 -9.04 17.65 15.30
C HIS A 30 -9.27 17.74 13.78
N LEU A 31 -8.63 16.83 13.06
CA LEU A 31 -8.68 16.81 11.60
C LEU A 31 -10.08 16.68 11.03
N SER A 32 -10.46 17.63 10.19
CA SER A 32 -11.64 17.45 9.34
C SER A 32 -11.39 16.32 8.33
N PRO A 33 -12.44 15.57 7.90
CA PRO A 33 -12.33 14.56 6.84
C PRO A 33 -11.68 15.11 5.56
N MET A 34 -11.90 16.39 5.25
CA MET A 34 -11.30 17.08 4.12
C MET A 34 -9.77 17.19 4.24
N THR A 35 -9.26 17.45 5.43
CA THR A 35 -7.83 17.54 5.70
C THR A 35 -7.16 16.18 5.56
N ILE A 36 -7.78 15.11 6.08
CA ILE A 36 -7.30 13.73 5.93
C ILE A 36 -7.20 13.37 4.45
N LYS A 37 -8.24 13.65 3.66
CA LYS A 37 -8.24 13.42 2.21
C LYS A 37 -7.11 14.16 1.52
N TYR A 38 -6.85 15.41 1.89
CA TYR A 38 -5.76 16.21 1.31
C TYR A 38 -4.39 15.62 1.66
N ILE A 39 -4.20 15.15 2.89
CA ILE A 39 -2.99 14.44 3.32
C ILE A 39 -2.78 13.17 2.49
N LYS A 40 -3.82 12.37 2.25
CA LYS A 40 -3.75 11.17 1.40
C LYS A 40 -3.32 11.53 -0.03
N ILE A 41 -3.89 12.57 -0.63
CA ILE A 41 -3.52 13.06 -1.97
C ILE A 41 -2.06 13.50 -2.02
N LEU A 42 -1.58 14.24 -1.02
CA LEU A 42 -0.20 14.69 -0.95
C LEU A 42 0.76 13.51 -0.75
N SER A 43 0.42 12.54 0.10
CA SER A 43 1.22 11.33 0.32
C SER A 43 1.39 10.53 -0.97
N GLN A 44 0.30 10.31 -1.71
CA GLN A 44 0.38 9.64 -3.02
C GLN A 44 1.17 10.46 -4.05
N SER A 45 1.07 11.78 -4.01
CA SER A 45 1.85 12.67 -4.89
C SER A 45 3.33 12.56 -4.62
N PHE A 46 3.70 12.54 -3.35
CA PHE A 46 5.07 12.37 -2.91
C PHE A 46 5.62 11.01 -3.31
N VAL A 47 4.88 9.93 -3.05
CA VAL A 47 5.25 8.56 -3.46
C VAL A 47 5.47 8.49 -4.97
N LYS A 48 4.55 9.05 -5.77
CA LYS A 48 4.69 9.13 -7.24
C LYS A 48 5.95 9.85 -7.65
N PHE A 49 6.22 11.03 -7.07
CA PHE A 49 7.42 11.80 -7.36
C PHE A 49 8.69 10.99 -7.09
N MET A 50 8.72 10.30 -5.95
CA MET A 50 9.86 9.48 -5.55
C MET A 50 10.09 8.30 -6.46
N LEU A 51 9.03 7.55 -6.82
CA LEU A 51 9.15 6.39 -7.68
C LEU A 51 9.63 6.78 -9.08
N ILE A 52 9.11 7.86 -9.66
CA ILE A 52 9.42 8.26 -11.03
C ILE A 52 10.76 9.01 -11.11
N ASN A 53 10.93 10.06 -10.31
CA ASN A 53 12.10 10.94 -10.44
C ASN A 53 13.30 10.46 -9.61
N GLY A 54 13.01 9.86 -8.44
CA GLY A 54 14.02 9.36 -7.54
C GLY A 54 14.54 8.00 -7.93
N PHE A 55 13.66 7.04 -7.99
CA PHE A 55 14.03 5.64 -8.24
C PHE A 55 13.96 5.26 -9.72
N LYS A 56 13.59 6.21 -10.59
CA LYS A 56 13.50 6.04 -12.05
C LYS A 56 12.69 4.80 -12.43
N CYS A 57 11.54 4.63 -11.80
CA CYS A 57 10.61 3.59 -12.15
C CYS A 57 9.83 3.98 -13.41
N ASN A 58 9.80 3.10 -14.39
CA ASN A 58 8.90 3.16 -15.52
C ASN A 58 7.76 2.17 -15.30
N PHE A 59 6.53 2.63 -15.45
CA PHE A 59 5.36 1.81 -15.17
C PHE A 59 4.67 1.40 -16.46
N TYR A 60 4.32 0.13 -16.54
CA TYR A 60 3.61 -0.47 -17.66
C TYR A 60 2.39 -1.24 -17.16
N GLN A 61 1.27 -1.16 -17.86
CA GLN A 61 0.05 -1.87 -17.53
C GLN A 61 -0.46 -2.72 -18.70
N ALA A 62 -1.00 -3.90 -18.40
CA ALA A 62 -1.53 -4.81 -19.40
C ALA A 62 -2.90 -4.36 -19.96
N GLN A 63 -3.75 -3.77 -19.10
CA GLN A 63 -5.06 -3.26 -19.52
C GLN A 63 -4.96 -1.82 -19.99
N THR A 64 -5.86 -1.43 -20.91
CA THR A 64 -5.98 -0.03 -21.32
C THR A 64 -6.52 0.83 -20.17
N GLU A 65 -6.14 2.11 -20.15
CA GLU A 65 -6.62 3.07 -19.15
C GLU A 65 -8.15 3.16 -19.13
N GLN A 66 -8.78 3.09 -20.30
CA GLN A 66 -10.24 3.09 -20.42
C GLN A 66 -10.86 1.88 -19.74
N LYS A 67 -10.31 0.67 -19.96
CA LYS A 67 -10.81 -0.56 -19.32
C LYS A 67 -10.71 -0.49 -17.80
N ILE A 68 -9.61 0.02 -17.29
CA ILE A 68 -9.45 0.19 -15.83
C ILE A 68 -10.45 1.22 -15.31
N LYS A 69 -10.66 2.34 -15.98
CA LYS A 69 -11.66 3.34 -15.59
C LYS A 69 -13.08 2.77 -15.60
N GLU A 70 -13.41 1.91 -16.54
CA GLU A 70 -14.71 1.21 -16.59
C GLU A 70 -14.89 0.29 -15.38
N LEU A 71 -13.88 -0.53 -15.07
CA LEU A 71 -13.88 -1.39 -13.88
C LEU A 71 -14.06 -0.60 -12.59
N LEU A 72 -13.46 0.59 -12.53
CA LEU A 72 -13.53 1.47 -11.36
C LEU A 72 -14.89 2.19 -11.18
N LYS A 73 -15.72 2.28 -12.25
CA LYS A 73 -16.98 3.05 -12.18
C LYS A 73 -18.06 2.43 -11.30
N ASN A 74 -18.08 1.11 -11.16
CA ASN A 74 -19.26 0.38 -10.67
C ASN A 74 -19.36 0.22 -9.15
N SER A 75 -18.48 0.82 -8.36
CA SER A 75 -18.43 0.60 -6.91
C SER A 75 -18.70 1.84 -6.07
N LYS A 76 -19.69 2.66 -6.43
CA LYS A 76 -20.19 3.69 -5.53
C LYS A 76 -20.78 3.03 -4.28
N ASP A 77 -20.50 3.60 -3.12
CA ASP A 77 -20.99 3.16 -1.80
C ASP A 77 -20.53 1.75 -1.37
N LYS A 78 -19.52 1.17 -2.03
CA LYS A 78 -18.92 -0.12 -1.71
C LYS A 78 -17.43 0.02 -1.42
N ILE A 79 -16.88 -1.00 -0.79
CA ILE A 79 -15.44 -1.14 -0.51
C ILE A 79 -14.87 -2.14 -1.50
N ASP A 80 -13.97 -1.67 -2.33
CA ASP A 80 -13.24 -2.54 -3.26
C ASP A 80 -12.03 -3.16 -2.56
N ILE A 81 -11.63 -4.34 -3.01
CA ILE A 81 -10.46 -5.04 -2.47
C ILE A 81 -9.42 -5.18 -3.58
N ILE A 82 -8.19 -4.78 -3.31
CA ILE A 82 -7.03 -5.11 -4.12
C ILE A 82 -6.27 -6.25 -3.46
N ILE A 83 -6.16 -7.37 -4.16
CA ILE A 83 -5.33 -8.51 -3.79
C ILE A 83 -4.04 -8.43 -4.59
N SER A 84 -2.90 -8.21 -3.93
CA SER A 84 -1.61 -8.11 -4.59
C SER A 84 -0.59 -9.09 -4.04
N ASN A 85 0.37 -9.48 -4.87
CA ASN A 85 1.57 -10.18 -4.45
C ASN A 85 2.55 -9.22 -3.76
N HIS A 86 3.46 -9.75 -2.93
CA HIS A 86 4.38 -8.96 -2.12
C HIS A 86 5.84 -9.35 -2.38
N ILE A 87 6.49 -8.69 -3.33
CA ILE A 87 7.84 -9.04 -3.82
C ILE A 87 8.92 -8.04 -3.41
N SER A 88 8.53 -6.83 -2.97
CA SER A 88 9.50 -5.79 -2.61
C SER A 88 9.00 -4.90 -1.47
N ASN A 89 9.89 -4.08 -0.92
CA ASN A 89 9.53 -3.09 0.11
C ASN A 89 8.72 -1.91 -0.45
N ILE A 90 8.65 -1.77 -1.77
CA ILE A 90 7.97 -0.65 -2.44
C ILE A 90 6.62 -1.03 -3.05
N ASP A 91 6.18 -2.28 -2.94
CA ASP A 91 4.94 -2.74 -3.59
C ASP A 91 3.72 -1.91 -3.17
N TYR A 92 3.62 -1.59 -1.87
CA TYR A 92 2.55 -0.73 -1.38
C TYR A 92 2.60 0.65 -2.03
N PHE A 93 3.79 1.24 -2.17
CA PHE A 93 3.98 2.53 -2.83
C PHE A 93 3.67 2.48 -4.33
N ILE A 94 4.00 1.36 -4.99
CA ILE A 94 3.63 1.13 -6.39
C ILE A 94 2.10 1.15 -6.54
N LEU A 95 1.39 0.44 -5.67
CA LEU A 95 -0.08 0.42 -5.67
C LEU A 95 -0.67 1.80 -5.38
N LEU A 96 -0.11 2.58 -4.44
CA LEU A 96 -0.55 3.95 -4.19
C LEU A 96 -0.36 4.86 -5.41
N CYS A 97 0.76 4.70 -6.13
CA CYS A 97 1.02 5.43 -7.36
C CYS A 97 0.01 5.05 -8.45
N PHE A 98 -0.31 3.76 -8.58
CA PHE A 98 -1.33 3.25 -9.48
C PHE A 98 -2.72 3.79 -9.15
N LEU A 99 -3.15 3.71 -7.90
CA LEU A 99 -4.45 4.26 -7.45
C LEU A 99 -4.57 5.76 -7.73
N LYS A 100 -3.49 6.52 -7.50
CA LYS A 100 -3.46 7.95 -7.79
C LYS A 100 -3.71 8.25 -9.27
N GLN A 101 -3.20 7.44 -10.19
CA GLN A 101 -3.43 7.61 -11.63
C GLN A 101 -4.93 7.60 -11.95
N TYR A 102 -5.71 6.82 -11.21
CA TYR A 102 -7.16 6.70 -11.35
C TYR A 102 -7.95 7.56 -10.38
N LYS A 103 -7.30 8.53 -9.69
CA LYS A 103 -7.91 9.48 -8.74
C LYS A 103 -8.60 8.79 -7.56
N ILE A 104 -8.08 7.65 -7.14
CA ILE A 104 -8.53 6.95 -5.93
C ILE A 104 -7.62 7.36 -4.78
N TYR A 105 -8.17 8.08 -3.82
CA TYR A 105 -7.44 8.67 -2.71
C TYR A 105 -7.81 8.05 -1.36
N ASP A 106 -8.96 7.39 -1.27
CA ASP A 106 -9.42 6.73 -0.06
C ASP A 106 -9.04 5.25 -0.13
N TYR A 107 -8.01 4.90 0.63
CA TYR A 107 -7.44 3.58 0.68
C TYR A 107 -7.04 3.22 2.12
N ASN A 108 -7.10 1.94 2.42
CA ASN A 108 -6.72 1.35 3.69
C ASN A 108 -5.80 0.16 3.41
N GLY A 109 -4.68 0.08 4.09
CA GLY A 109 -3.77 -1.06 4.00
C GLY A 109 -4.03 -2.05 5.13
N ILE A 110 -3.68 -3.32 4.91
CA ILE A 110 -3.54 -4.26 6.01
C ILE A 110 -2.07 -4.31 6.39
N ILE A 111 -1.76 -3.91 7.60
CA ILE A 111 -0.39 -3.73 8.06
C ILE A 111 -0.11 -4.55 9.32
N GLY A 112 1.13 -5.06 9.41
CA GLY A 112 1.59 -5.69 10.65
C GLY A 112 1.77 -4.65 11.75
N ASN A 113 1.35 -4.99 12.96
CA ASN A 113 1.41 -4.12 14.15
C ASN A 113 2.79 -3.46 14.39
N SER A 114 3.90 -4.09 13.96
CA SER A 114 5.23 -3.51 14.07
C SER A 114 5.45 -2.25 13.19
N VAL A 115 4.71 -2.10 12.10
CA VAL A 115 4.89 -1.00 11.14
C VAL A 115 4.47 0.35 11.75
N LYS A 116 3.54 0.36 12.68
CA LYS A 116 3.09 1.58 13.37
C LYS A 116 4.19 2.30 14.15
N TYR A 117 5.24 1.59 14.54
CA TYR A 117 6.37 2.15 15.27
C TYR A 117 7.42 2.79 14.36
N TYR A 118 7.32 2.62 13.02
CA TYR A 118 8.23 3.31 12.12
C TYR A 118 7.90 4.81 12.07
N PRO A 119 8.86 5.69 12.38
CA PRO A 119 8.65 7.13 12.39
C PRO A 119 8.06 7.63 11.07
N GLY A 120 7.00 8.40 11.14
CA GLY A 120 6.31 8.94 9.98
C GLY A 120 5.36 7.95 9.30
N VAL A 121 5.80 6.73 9.04
CA VAL A 121 4.98 5.70 8.36
C VAL A 121 3.80 5.29 9.25
N GLY A 122 4.06 4.96 10.52
CA GLY A 122 3.02 4.55 11.46
C GLY A 122 1.95 5.61 11.65
N LEU A 123 2.33 6.88 11.68
CA LEU A 123 1.38 7.98 11.79
C LEU A 123 0.48 8.11 10.54
N ILE A 124 1.06 7.99 9.34
CA ILE A 124 0.28 7.99 8.09
C ILE A 124 -0.68 6.80 8.06
N MET A 125 -0.21 5.61 8.45
CA MET A 125 -1.04 4.40 8.49
C MET A 125 -2.22 4.52 9.46
N ASN A 126 -1.99 5.12 10.63
CA ASN A 126 -3.05 5.41 11.60
C ASN A 126 -4.06 6.41 11.01
N LEU A 127 -3.61 7.52 10.43
CA LEU A 127 -4.47 8.53 9.81
C LEU A 127 -5.26 8.00 8.59
N THR A 128 -4.78 6.95 7.96
CA THR A 128 -5.49 6.30 6.86
C THR A 128 -6.39 5.17 7.32
N ASN A 129 -6.62 5.00 8.63
CA ASN A 129 -7.40 3.92 9.23
C ASN A 129 -6.98 2.56 8.65
N SER A 130 -5.67 2.31 8.57
CA SER A 130 -5.16 1.03 8.10
C SER A 130 -5.50 -0.08 9.09
N ILE A 131 -5.90 -1.24 8.58
CA ILE A 131 -6.26 -2.40 9.39
C ILE A 131 -4.98 -2.99 9.97
N GLU A 132 -4.84 -2.93 11.29
CA GLU A 132 -3.70 -3.48 12.01
C GLU A 132 -3.90 -4.98 12.30
N VAL A 133 -2.86 -5.77 12.04
CA VAL A 133 -2.86 -7.21 12.34
C VAL A 133 -1.60 -7.61 13.10
N ASN A 134 -1.75 -8.56 14.04
CA ASN A 134 -0.64 -9.09 14.83
C ASN A 134 0.10 -10.24 14.12
N LYS A 135 -0.41 -10.66 12.94
CA LYS A 135 0.05 -11.87 12.23
C LYS A 135 -0.17 -13.16 13.02
N ASN A 136 -1.07 -13.11 14.00
CA ASN A 136 -1.53 -14.23 14.80
C ASN A 136 -3.04 -14.31 14.68
N TRP A 137 -3.54 -15.37 14.06
CA TRP A 137 -4.97 -15.54 13.78
C TRP A 137 -5.85 -15.50 15.03
N GLN A 138 -5.39 -16.04 16.15
CA GLN A 138 -6.16 -16.06 17.39
C GLN A 138 -6.45 -14.64 17.94
N LEU A 139 -5.53 -13.72 17.69
CA LEU A 139 -5.67 -12.31 18.05
C LEU A 139 -6.41 -11.54 16.95
N ASP A 140 -6.07 -11.79 15.69
CA ASP A 140 -6.52 -10.99 14.55
C ASP A 140 -8.00 -11.18 14.23
N LYS A 141 -8.56 -12.37 14.46
CA LYS A 141 -9.97 -12.68 14.17
C LYS A 141 -10.98 -11.75 14.86
N ASN A 142 -10.63 -11.23 16.04
CA ASN A 142 -11.53 -10.38 16.85
C ASN A 142 -11.31 -8.88 16.61
N ILE A 143 -10.26 -8.49 15.88
CA ILE A 143 -9.92 -7.08 15.68
C ILE A 143 -10.14 -6.61 14.24
N ILE A 144 -10.24 -7.53 13.27
CA ILE A 144 -10.41 -7.17 11.86
C ILE A 144 -11.82 -6.63 11.60
N GLU A 145 -12.88 -7.30 12.06
CA GLU A 145 -14.26 -6.91 11.78
C GLU A 145 -14.61 -5.53 12.35
N PRO A 146 -14.30 -5.18 13.62
CA PRO A 146 -14.54 -3.83 14.13
C PRO A 146 -13.85 -2.73 13.34
N GLN A 147 -12.61 -2.98 12.86
CA GLN A 147 -11.89 -2.02 12.02
C GLN A 147 -12.54 -1.86 10.63
N LEU A 148 -13.11 -2.94 10.08
CA LEU A 148 -13.89 -2.87 8.83
C LEU A 148 -15.18 -2.07 9.01
N ASP A 149 -15.85 -2.22 10.15
CA ASP A 149 -17.05 -1.45 10.47
C ASP A 149 -16.73 0.04 10.53
N GLU A 150 -15.62 0.42 11.17
CA GLU A 150 -15.17 1.82 11.22
C GLU A 150 -14.92 2.39 9.82
N ILE A 151 -14.23 1.66 8.93
CA ILE A 151 -14.03 2.06 7.53
C ILE A 151 -15.38 2.19 6.80
N SER A 152 -16.33 1.32 7.12
CA SER A 152 -17.65 1.27 6.50
C SER A 152 -18.56 2.43 6.89
N LEU A 153 -18.27 3.17 7.95
CA LEU A 153 -19.03 4.36 8.36
C LEU A 153 -18.91 5.52 7.35
N ASP A 154 -17.81 5.60 6.61
CA ASP A 154 -17.65 6.61 5.56
C ASP A 154 -18.32 6.17 4.25
N ASN A 155 -19.55 6.61 4.04
CA ASN A 155 -20.36 6.29 2.86
C ASN A 155 -20.17 7.29 1.70
N LYS A 156 -19.28 8.29 1.84
CA LYS A 156 -19.19 9.40 0.89
C LYS A 156 -18.12 9.22 -0.18
N SER A 157 -17.16 8.34 0.06
CA SER A 157 -16.03 8.13 -0.83
C SER A 157 -15.89 6.67 -1.24
N LYS A 158 -15.24 6.46 -2.37
CA LYS A 158 -14.87 5.13 -2.84
C LYS A 158 -13.67 4.64 -2.05
N HIS A 159 -13.86 3.63 -1.22
CA HIS A 159 -12.79 3.01 -0.45
C HIS A 159 -12.18 1.80 -1.15
N VAL A 160 -10.88 1.64 -0.98
CA VAL A 160 -10.13 0.48 -1.47
C VAL A 160 -9.30 -0.10 -0.33
N ILE A 161 -9.45 -1.38 -0.05
CA ILE A 161 -8.60 -2.12 0.89
C ILE A 161 -7.52 -2.85 0.10
N ILE A 162 -6.25 -2.59 0.44
CA ILE A 162 -5.08 -3.24 -0.17
C ILE A 162 -4.65 -4.41 0.73
N ILE A 163 -4.62 -5.60 0.15
CA ILE A 163 -4.28 -6.84 0.84
C ILE A 163 -3.12 -7.54 0.15
N PHE A 164 -2.13 -7.94 0.94
CA PHE A 164 -1.07 -8.86 0.54
C PHE A 164 -1.28 -10.21 1.26
N PRO A 165 -1.98 -11.18 0.64
CA PRO A 165 -2.35 -12.44 1.30
C PRO A 165 -1.15 -13.26 1.79
N GLU A 166 0.02 -13.06 1.22
CA GLU A 166 1.27 -13.70 1.65
C GLU A 166 1.62 -13.36 3.12
N GLY A 167 1.17 -12.21 3.61
CA GLY A 167 1.41 -11.74 4.97
C GLY A 167 2.87 -11.35 5.25
N MET A 168 3.76 -11.57 4.29
CA MET A 168 5.16 -11.16 4.32
C MET A 168 5.69 -11.04 2.90
N ARG A 169 6.75 -10.24 2.75
CA ARG A 169 7.43 -10.08 1.48
C ARG A 169 8.13 -11.38 1.06
N MET A 170 8.04 -11.73 -0.23
CA MET A 170 8.75 -12.85 -0.81
C MET A 170 10.27 -12.60 -0.78
N MET A 171 11.00 -13.52 -0.18
CA MET A 171 12.46 -13.63 -0.17
C MET A 171 12.83 -15.07 -0.50
N GLU A 172 14.06 -15.33 -0.89
CA GLU A 172 14.48 -16.65 -1.35
C GLU A 172 14.31 -17.73 -0.25
N ASP A 173 14.74 -17.43 0.97
CA ASP A 173 14.58 -18.29 2.15
C ASP A 173 13.11 -18.60 2.46
N ARG A 174 12.26 -17.58 2.36
CA ARG A 174 10.81 -17.71 2.57
C ARG A 174 10.13 -18.50 1.46
N LEU A 175 10.59 -18.33 0.22
CA LEU A 175 10.07 -19.10 -0.91
C LEU A 175 10.38 -20.59 -0.74
N ILE A 176 11.60 -20.95 -0.34
CA ILE A 176 11.99 -22.33 -0.05
C ILE A 176 11.09 -22.92 1.05
N THR A 177 10.90 -22.19 2.15
CA THR A 177 10.01 -22.62 3.25
C THR A 177 8.55 -22.78 2.77
N ALA A 178 8.05 -21.84 1.95
CA ALA A 178 6.71 -21.92 1.39
C ALA A 178 6.53 -23.11 0.42
N GLN A 179 7.55 -23.42 -0.37
CA GLN A 179 7.55 -24.58 -1.27
C GLN A 179 7.56 -25.90 -0.50
N GLN A 180 8.30 -25.96 0.61
CA GLN A 180 8.26 -27.13 1.49
C GLN A 180 6.87 -27.30 2.11
N PHE A 181 6.28 -26.20 2.62
CA PHE A 181 4.91 -26.21 3.12
C PHE A 181 3.89 -26.66 2.05
N SER A 182 4.06 -26.20 0.81
CA SER A 182 3.20 -26.63 -0.31
C SER A 182 3.27 -28.12 -0.54
N LYS A 183 4.48 -28.69 -0.50
CA LYS A 183 4.69 -30.14 -0.64
C LYS A 183 4.02 -30.93 0.49
N ASP A 184 4.23 -30.50 1.73
CA ASP A 184 3.72 -31.21 2.91
C ASP A 184 2.18 -31.15 3.03
N ASN A 185 1.54 -30.15 2.41
CA ASN A 185 0.09 -29.95 2.45
C ASN A 185 -0.60 -30.23 1.11
N ASN A 186 0.11 -30.81 0.13
CA ASN A 186 -0.42 -31.09 -1.21
C ASN A 186 -1.02 -29.88 -1.92
N ILE A 187 -0.38 -28.71 -1.76
CA ILE A 187 -0.76 -27.44 -2.39
C ILE A 187 0.18 -27.20 -3.58
N HIS A 188 -0.29 -26.43 -4.56
CA HIS A 188 0.55 -26.01 -5.70
C HIS A 188 1.87 -25.39 -5.23
N ARG A 189 2.98 -25.80 -5.87
CA ARG A 189 4.30 -25.21 -5.65
C ARG A 189 4.40 -23.88 -6.40
N TYR A 190 4.44 -22.79 -5.67
CA TYR A 190 4.58 -21.44 -6.22
C TYR A 190 6.05 -21.08 -6.49
N GLU A 191 6.28 -20.29 -7.56
CA GLU A 191 7.62 -19.87 -7.99
C GLU A 191 7.84 -18.35 -7.87
N ASN A 192 6.77 -17.55 -7.89
CA ASN A 192 6.85 -16.08 -7.88
C ASN A 192 6.06 -15.44 -6.74
N VAL A 193 5.33 -16.22 -5.96
CA VAL A 193 4.54 -15.76 -4.82
C VAL A 193 4.71 -16.75 -3.65
N LEU A 194 4.43 -16.31 -2.43
CA LEU A 194 4.35 -17.23 -1.28
C LEU A 194 2.95 -17.83 -1.16
N VAL A 195 2.81 -18.90 -0.39
CA VAL A 195 1.50 -19.50 -0.06
C VAL A 195 0.62 -18.45 0.63
N PRO A 196 -0.61 -18.20 0.16
CA PRO A 196 -1.47 -17.17 0.71
C PRO A 196 -2.08 -17.60 2.05
N LYS A 197 -2.26 -16.64 2.96
CA LYS A 197 -2.93 -16.79 4.24
C LYS A 197 -4.42 -16.53 4.09
N ILE A 198 -5.21 -17.61 3.91
CA ILE A 198 -6.61 -17.52 3.51
C ILE A 198 -7.52 -16.93 4.60
N LYS A 199 -7.28 -17.23 5.89
CA LYS A 199 -8.20 -16.86 6.97
C LYS A 199 -8.49 -15.36 7.04
N GLY A 200 -7.46 -14.54 6.94
CA GLY A 200 -7.62 -13.07 7.03
C GLY A 200 -8.44 -12.51 5.87
N ILE A 201 -8.12 -12.92 4.64
CA ILE A 201 -8.84 -12.44 3.45
C ILE A 201 -10.29 -12.95 3.42
N TRP A 202 -10.51 -14.20 3.84
CA TRP A 202 -11.86 -14.74 4.01
C TRP A 202 -12.70 -13.91 4.96
N THR A 203 -12.16 -13.58 6.14
CA THR A 203 -12.87 -12.77 7.14
C THR A 203 -13.30 -11.44 6.55
N ILE A 204 -12.39 -10.75 5.86
CA ILE A 204 -12.68 -9.44 5.25
C ILE A 204 -13.77 -9.54 4.19
N ILE A 205 -13.64 -10.48 3.24
CA ILE A 205 -14.61 -10.64 2.16
C ILE A 205 -15.98 -11.06 2.71
N ASN A 206 -16.00 -12.02 3.62
CA ASN A 206 -17.24 -12.52 4.23
C ASN A 206 -17.96 -11.42 5.04
N HIS A 207 -17.22 -10.63 5.84
CA HIS A 207 -17.79 -9.53 6.59
C HIS A 207 -18.39 -8.46 5.67
N LEU A 208 -17.63 -8.02 4.65
CA LEU A 208 -18.10 -7.02 3.69
C LEU A 208 -19.28 -7.53 2.83
N THR A 209 -19.34 -8.83 2.57
CA THR A 209 -20.49 -9.45 1.88
C THR A 209 -21.74 -9.43 2.78
N LYS A 210 -21.61 -9.86 4.04
CA LYS A 210 -22.71 -9.88 5.01
C LYS A 210 -23.28 -8.47 5.30
N THR A 211 -22.42 -7.48 5.35
CA THR A 211 -22.81 -6.07 5.57
C THR A 211 -23.23 -5.36 4.28
N ASN A 212 -23.31 -6.09 3.16
CA ASN A 212 -23.63 -5.54 1.83
C ASN A 212 -22.68 -4.37 1.42
N ARG A 213 -21.43 -4.42 1.86
CA ARG A 213 -20.41 -3.38 1.58
C ARG A 213 -19.34 -3.84 0.60
N LEU A 214 -19.28 -5.11 0.24
CA LEU A 214 -18.32 -5.61 -0.73
C LEU A 214 -18.56 -5.00 -2.11
N GLY A 215 -17.52 -4.41 -2.65
CA GLY A 215 -17.42 -3.93 -4.03
C GLY A 215 -16.74 -4.96 -4.94
N ASN A 216 -15.93 -4.46 -5.87
CA ASN A 216 -15.15 -5.32 -6.74
C ASN A 216 -13.91 -5.86 -6.02
N ILE A 217 -13.53 -7.08 -6.39
CA ILE A 217 -12.25 -7.66 -5.99
C ILE A 217 -11.33 -7.63 -7.20
N TRP A 218 -10.19 -6.96 -7.04
CA TRP A 218 -9.18 -6.84 -8.10
C TRP A 218 -7.94 -7.61 -7.72
N ASP A 219 -7.53 -8.47 -8.63
CA ASP A 219 -6.20 -9.05 -8.62
C ASP A 219 -5.24 -8.10 -9.31
N VAL A 220 -4.31 -7.55 -8.56
CA VAL A 220 -3.25 -6.69 -9.08
C VAL A 220 -1.92 -7.39 -8.90
N SER A 221 -1.34 -7.87 -10.00
CA SER A 221 0.00 -8.44 -10.00
C SER A 221 1.02 -7.35 -10.28
N VAL A 222 1.88 -7.10 -9.27
CA VAL A 222 3.06 -6.23 -9.42
C VAL A 222 4.22 -7.12 -9.83
N ILE A 223 4.83 -6.80 -10.98
CA ILE A 223 5.90 -7.61 -11.58
C ILE A 223 7.14 -6.76 -11.72
N ILE A 224 8.16 -7.09 -10.97
CA ILE A 224 9.52 -6.58 -11.10
C ILE A 224 10.38 -7.72 -11.64
N PRO A 225 11.02 -7.58 -12.80
CA PRO A 225 11.89 -8.61 -13.36
C PRO A 225 12.92 -9.11 -12.33
N LYS A 226 13.18 -10.42 -12.30
CA LYS A 226 14.05 -11.05 -11.27
C LYS A 226 15.40 -10.33 -11.11
N TYR A 227 16.02 -9.92 -12.21
CA TYR A 227 17.30 -9.20 -12.19
C TYR A 227 17.23 -7.78 -11.59
N LEU A 228 16.03 -7.22 -11.46
CA LEU A 228 15.78 -5.91 -10.83
C LEU A 228 15.28 -6.03 -9.38
N ARG A 229 14.84 -7.21 -8.92
CA ARG A 229 14.25 -7.37 -7.57
C ARG A 229 15.22 -6.97 -6.46
N LYS A 230 16.50 -7.29 -6.59
CA LYS A 230 17.54 -6.86 -5.63
C LYS A 230 17.68 -5.34 -5.56
N LYS A 231 17.39 -4.61 -6.64
CA LYS A 231 17.42 -3.14 -6.68
C LYS A 231 16.19 -2.51 -6.02
N ALA A 232 15.13 -3.27 -5.81
CA ALA A 232 13.91 -2.83 -5.13
C ALA A 232 13.94 -3.04 -3.60
N GLU A 233 15.07 -3.45 -3.06
CA GLU A 233 15.32 -3.45 -1.61
C GLU A 233 15.52 -2.02 -1.11
N LEU A 234 15.11 -1.75 0.15
CA LEU A 234 15.14 -0.40 0.72
C LEU A 234 16.54 0.25 0.64
N LEU A 235 17.61 -0.53 0.89
CA LEU A 235 18.99 -0.05 0.79
C LEU A 235 19.47 0.11 -0.65
N ASP A 236 18.94 -0.68 -1.59
CA ASP A 236 19.28 -0.57 -3.00
C ASP A 236 18.51 0.55 -3.72
N LEU A 237 17.43 1.06 -3.11
CA LEU A 237 16.76 2.29 -3.55
C LEU A 237 17.75 3.46 -3.62
N ILE A 238 18.79 3.44 -2.78
CA ILE A 238 19.90 4.41 -2.81
C ILE A 238 20.61 4.42 -4.17
N LYS A 239 20.63 3.31 -4.87
CA LYS A 239 21.25 3.17 -6.21
C LYS A 239 20.40 3.77 -7.34
N CYS A 240 19.16 4.19 -7.02
CA CYS A 240 18.28 5.04 -7.84
C CYS A 240 18.07 4.57 -9.29
N ASN A 241 17.88 3.29 -9.54
CA ASN A 241 17.52 2.79 -10.86
C ASN A 241 16.82 1.44 -10.75
N ILE A 242 15.53 1.46 -10.41
CA ILE A 242 14.71 0.23 -10.31
C ILE A 242 14.35 -0.26 -11.71
N GLY A 243 14.06 0.65 -12.66
CA GLY A 243 13.71 0.31 -14.03
C GLY A 243 12.23 -0.02 -14.21
N ASN A 244 11.92 -0.99 -15.06
CA ASN A 244 10.57 -1.27 -15.51
C ASN A 244 9.78 -2.09 -14.49
N ILE A 245 8.58 -1.61 -14.16
CA ILE A 245 7.58 -2.26 -13.31
C ILE A 245 6.35 -2.53 -14.16
N PHE A 246 5.90 -3.79 -14.18
CA PHE A 246 4.72 -4.18 -14.93
C PHE A 246 3.56 -4.45 -13.97
N ILE A 247 2.39 -3.92 -14.32
CA ILE A 247 1.16 -4.07 -13.53
C ILE A 247 0.13 -4.79 -14.39
N HIS A 248 -0.35 -5.90 -13.90
CA HIS A 248 -1.46 -6.62 -14.51
C HIS A 248 -2.64 -6.62 -13.54
N MET A 249 -3.80 -6.14 -14.01
CA MET A 249 -5.01 -6.05 -13.21
C MET A 249 -6.11 -6.89 -13.85
N ARG A 250 -6.80 -7.68 -13.06
CA ARG A 250 -8.01 -8.42 -13.48
C ARG A 250 -9.06 -8.39 -12.37
N THR A 251 -10.32 -8.57 -12.73
CA THR A 251 -11.38 -8.78 -11.75
C THR A 251 -11.40 -10.21 -11.29
N VAL A 252 -11.70 -10.42 -10.01
CA VAL A 252 -11.89 -11.73 -9.42
C VAL A 252 -13.36 -11.86 -9.05
N SER A 253 -14.03 -12.87 -9.59
CA SER A 253 -15.40 -13.21 -9.23
C SER A 253 -15.38 -14.19 -8.07
N ILE A 254 -15.82 -13.76 -6.90
CA ILE A 254 -16.04 -14.63 -5.74
C ILE A 254 -17.54 -14.79 -5.57
N LYS A 255 -18.02 -16.03 -5.54
CA LYS A 255 -19.44 -16.29 -5.30
C LYS A 255 -19.79 -15.95 -3.85
N ALA A 256 -20.88 -15.22 -3.66
CA ALA A 256 -21.31 -14.73 -2.34
C ALA A 256 -21.63 -15.85 -1.33
N ASN A 257 -21.88 -17.06 -1.80
CA ASN A 257 -22.35 -18.19 -0.99
C ASN A 257 -21.27 -19.25 -0.70
N TYR A 258 -20.01 -18.96 -0.96
CA TYR A 258 -18.93 -19.89 -0.58
C TYR A 258 -18.90 -20.07 0.94
N ASN A 259 -18.75 -21.32 1.39
CA ASN A 259 -18.26 -21.59 2.72
C ASN A 259 -16.72 -21.41 2.76
N TYR A 260 -16.12 -21.53 3.93
CA TYR A 260 -14.68 -21.30 4.09
C TYR A 260 -13.83 -22.29 3.27
N ASP A 261 -14.19 -23.55 3.21
CA ASP A 261 -13.40 -24.57 2.53
C ASP A 261 -13.47 -24.41 1.00
N GLU A 262 -14.67 -24.17 0.46
CA GLU A 262 -14.85 -23.82 -0.95
C GLU A 262 -14.08 -22.55 -1.34
N PHE A 263 -14.14 -21.52 -0.48
CA PHE A 263 -13.36 -20.29 -0.70
C PHE A 263 -11.88 -20.58 -0.73
N LYS A 264 -11.37 -21.39 0.22
CA LYS A 264 -9.96 -21.75 0.34
C LYS A 264 -9.45 -22.45 -0.92
N GLU A 265 -10.18 -23.44 -1.43
CA GLU A 265 -9.82 -24.16 -2.65
C GLU A 265 -9.79 -23.23 -3.86
N ASN A 266 -10.87 -22.47 -4.09
CA ASN A 266 -10.94 -21.51 -5.19
C ASN A 266 -9.87 -20.42 -5.09
N PHE A 267 -9.48 -20.02 -3.87
CA PHE A 267 -8.43 -19.03 -3.68
C PHE A 267 -7.04 -19.59 -4.01
N TYR A 268 -6.77 -20.86 -3.72
CA TYR A 268 -5.53 -21.50 -4.13
C TYR A 268 -5.42 -21.63 -5.66
N ASP A 269 -6.50 -21.97 -6.34
CA ASP A 269 -6.54 -22.02 -7.80
C ASP A 269 -6.31 -20.63 -8.41
N PHE A 270 -7.01 -19.63 -7.92
CA PHE A 270 -6.80 -18.24 -8.29
C PHE A 270 -5.36 -17.78 -8.07
N TRP A 271 -4.74 -18.18 -6.95
CA TRP A 271 -3.38 -17.82 -6.61
C TRP A 271 -2.34 -18.53 -7.50
N LYS A 272 -2.64 -19.76 -7.93
CA LYS A 272 -1.88 -20.48 -8.96
C LYS A 272 -1.92 -19.74 -10.29
N GLU A 273 -3.11 -19.34 -10.74
CA GLU A 273 -3.21 -18.52 -11.96
C GLU A 273 -2.40 -17.22 -11.90
N LYS A 274 -2.34 -16.58 -10.73
CA LYS A 274 -1.52 -15.40 -10.50
C LYS A 274 -0.02 -15.72 -10.66
N ASP A 275 0.44 -16.83 -10.10
CA ASP A 275 1.83 -17.29 -10.23
C ASP A 275 2.19 -17.58 -11.68
N ASP A 276 1.30 -18.27 -12.42
CA ASP A 276 1.44 -18.56 -13.84
C ASP A 276 1.46 -17.27 -14.69
N LEU A 277 0.61 -16.29 -14.35
CA LEU A 277 0.60 -14.99 -15.00
C LEU A 277 1.93 -14.26 -14.81
N ILE A 278 2.46 -14.24 -13.59
CA ILE A 278 3.76 -13.61 -13.29
C ILE A 278 4.89 -14.33 -14.04
N THR A 279 4.84 -15.66 -14.13
CA THR A 279 5.82 -16.46 -14.90
C THR A 279 5.81 -16.06 -16.37
N ASN A 280 4.61 -15.88 -16.93
CA ASN A 280 4.39 -15.63 -18.33
C ASN A 280 4.23 -14.14 -18.69
N TYR A 281 4.58 -13.21 -17.82
CA TYR A 281 4.29 -11.78 -17.99
C TYR A 281 4.77 -11.22 -19.33
N LYS A 282 5.87 -11.72 -19.89
CA LYS A 282 6.41 -11.28 -21.19
C LYS A 282 5.52 -11.61 -22.39
N LYS A 283 4.53 -12.49 -22.24
CA LYS A 283 3.56 -12.84 -23.30
C LYS A 283 2.44 -11.80 -23.42
N PHE A 284 2.30 -10.89 -22.45
CA PHE A 284 1.28 -9.86 -22.49
C PHE A 284 1.81 -8.58 -23.15
N ASN A 285 0.93 -7.87 -23.82
CA ASN A 285 1.22 -6.53 -24.33
C ASN A 285 1.01 -5.54 -23.19
N TYR A 286 2.02 -4.70 -22.96
CA TYR A 286 1.98 -3.68 -21.91
C TYR A 286 2.06 -2.29 -22.52
N ASN A 287 1.21 -1.41 -22.05
CA ASN A 287 1.23 0.00 -22.40
C ASN A 287 1.93 0.79 -21.28
N GLU A 288 2.77 1.74 -21.64
CA GLU A 288 3.39 2.63 -20.68
C GLU A 288 2.34 3.50 -20.00
N ILE A 289 2.40 3.59 -18.69
CA ILE A 289 1.52 4.47 -17.92
C ILE A 289 2.09 5.89 -17.98
N ASN A 290 1.41 6.74 -18.74
CA ASN A 290 1.79 8.14 -18.82
C ASN A 290 1.20 8.93 -17.63
N PHE A 291 2.03 9.25 -16.66
CA PHE A 291 1.62 10.01 -15.48
C PHE A 291 1.50 11.53 -15.73
N ASN A 292 1.21 11.96 -16.95
CA ASN A 292 1.21 13.37 -17.39
C ASN A 292 -0.03 14.18 -16.95
N ASP A 293 -0.34 14.19 -15.68
CA ASP A 293 -1.14 15.27 -15.10
C ASP A 293 -0.20 16.42 -14.65
N LYS A 294 0.32 17.16 -15.64
CA LYS A 294 1.38 18.16 -15.44
C LYS A 294 1.01 19.23 -14.40
N LYS A 295 -0.24 19.72 -14.39
CA LYS A 295 -0.64 20.85 -13.51
C LYS A 295 -0.70 20.43 -12.04
N THR A 296 -1.46 19.40 -11.72
CA THR A 296 -1.61 18.89 -10.33
C THR A 296 -0.28 18.34 -9.80
N TYR A 297 0.49 17.69 -10.68
CA TYR A 297 1.82 17.18 -10.35
C TYR A 297 2.80 18.31 -9.97
N THR A 298 2.86 19.37 -10.76
CA THR A 298 3.74 20.51 -10.49
C THR A 298 3.36 21.21 -9.18
N PHE A 299 2.08 21.47 -8.96
CA PHE A 299 1.60 22.14 -7.75
C PHE A 299 1.90 21.33 -6.48
N ASN A 300 1.60 20.04 -6.48
CA ASN A 300 1.88 19.18 -5.32
C ASN A 300 3.39 19.04 -5.05
N ASN A 301 4.22 19.01 -6.11
CA ASN A 301 5.68 18.97 -5.93
C ASN A 301 6.22 20.28 -5.34
N ILE A 302 5.70 21.43 -5.76
CA ILE A 302 6.08 22.72 -5.17
C ILE A 302 5.77 22.72 -3.69
N ILE A 303 4.56 22.27 -3.28
CA ILE A 303 4.20 22.18 -1.86
C ILE A 303 5.16 21.27 -1.11
N LEU A 304 5.46 20.08 -1.63
CA LEU A 304 6.36 19.12 -0.98
C LEU A 304 7.78 19.67 -0.84
N ILE A 305 8.29 20.33 -1.87
CA ILE A 305 9.61 20.99 -1.84
C ILE A 305 9.59 22.10 -0.80
N THR A 306 8.56 22.95 -0.77
CA THR A 306 8.42 24.04 0.19
C THR A 306 8.39 23.51 1.62
N ILE A 307 7.63 22.46 1.90
CA ILE A 307 7.58 21.81 3.22
C ILE A 307 8.95 21.25 3.60
N SER A 308 9.65 20.63 2.65
CA SER A 308 10.98 20.09 2.90
C SER A 308 12.00 21.19 3.22
N LEU A 309 11.98 22.28 2.46
CA LEU A 309 12.84 23.45 2.72
C LEU A 309 12.51 24.09 4.07
N PHE A 310 11.24 24.21 4.42
CA PHE A 310 10.83 24.73 5.72
C PHE A 310 11.29 23.81 6.85
N GLY A 311 11.23 22.50 6.69
CA GLY A 311 11.78 21.55 7.65
C GLY A 311 13.29 21.70 7.83
N ILE A 312 14.06 21.92 6.74
CA ILE A 312 15.50 22.21 6.80
C ILE A 312 15.72 23.49 7.58
N TYR A 313 14.96 24.54 7.30
CA TYR A 313 15.01 25.79 8.04
C TYR A 313 14.77 25.59 9.54
N LEU A 314 13.76 24.82 9.92
CA LEU A 314 13.49 24.50 11.32
C LEU A 314 14.67 23.81 12.01
N LEU A 315 15.40 22.93 11.31
CA LEU A 315 16.60 22.30 11.87
C LEU A 315 17.74 23.28 12.14
N THR A 316 17.81 24.38 11.42
CA THR A 316 18.84 25.43 11.67
C THR A 316 18.57 26.23 12.93
N LYS A 317 17.32 26.27 13.41
CA LYS A 317 16.91 27.02 14.59
C LYS A 317 16.80 26.12 15.82
N LYS A 318 17.24 26.60 16.98
CA LYS A 318 17.15 25.87 18.24
C LYS A 318 15.68 25.55 18.60
N SER A 319 14.80 26.55 18.48
CA SER A 319 13.35 26.38 18.68
C SER A 319 12.70 25.39 17.70
N GLY A 320 13.15 25.41 16.43
CA GLY A 320 12.67 24.47 15.42
C GLY A 320 13.07 23.03 15.72
N ARG A 321 14.27 22.78 16.23
CA ARG A 321 14.71 21.45 16.68
C ARG A 321 13.87 20.95 17.85
N TYR A 322 13.55 21.81 18.82
CA TYR A 322 12.64 21.46 19.90
C TYR A 322 11.24 21.17 19.40
N TYR A 323 10.72 21.95 18.47
CA TYR A 323 9.43 21.69 17.85
C TYR A 323 9.39 20.30 17.17
N LEU A 324 10.39 19.95 16.37
CA LEU A 324 10.47 18.65 15.72
C LEU A 324 10.57 17.51 16.73
N LEU A 325 11.36 17.69 17.80
CA LEU A 325 11.49 16.70 18.88
C LEU A 325 10.17 16.50 19.62
N ILE A 326 9.51 17.59 20.00
CA ILE A 326 8.19 17.54 20.69
C ILE A 326 7.16 16.90 19.78
N SER A 327 7.12 17.25 18.50
CA SER A 327 6.21 16.64 17.53
C SER A 327 6.46 15.13 17.38
N PHE A 328 7.71 14.70 17.42
CA PHE A 328 8.07 13.28 17.42
C PHE A 328 7.53 12.57 18.67
N ILE A 329 7.76 13.14 19.84
CA ILE A 329 7.30 12.58 21.14
C ILE A 329 5.77 12.50 21.16
N LEU A 330 5.08 13.57 20.77
CA LEU A 330 3.62 13.63 20.73
C LEU A 330 3.04 12.59 19.74
N SER A 331 3.64 12.43 18.57
CA SER A 331 3.23 11.39 17.60
C SER A 331 3.37 9.99 18.19
N TYR A 332 4.47 9.73 18.91
CA TYR A 332 4.70 8.45 19.55
C TYR A 332 3.69 8.18 20.69
N ILE A 333 3.39 9.21 21.49
CA ILE A 333 2.36 9.14 22.54
C ILE A 333 0.99 8.89 21.93
N PHE A 334 0.63 9.61 20.87
CA PHE A 334 -0.63 9.45 20.15
C PHE A 334 -0.83 8.03 19.64
N ILE A 335 0.21 7.48 19.01
CA ILE A 335 0.19 6.07 18.54
C ILE A 335 -0.03 5.13 19.73
N LYS A 336 0.65 5.34 20.85
CA LYS A 336 0.49 4.49 22.06
C LYS A 336 -0.88 4.62 22.73
N VAL A 337 -1.46 5.79 22.76
CA VAL A 337 -2.76 6.05 23.40
C VAL A 337 -3.88 5.41 22.60
N ASN A 338 -3.89 5.60 21.28
CA ASN A 338 -4.89 4.97 20.41
C ASN A 338 -4.84 3.43 20.38
N ILE A 339 -3.72 2.83 20.83
CA ILE A 339 -3.63 1.38 21.00
C ILE A 339 -4.40 0.88 22.23
N LYS A 340 -4.61 1.72 23.25
CA LYS A 340 -5.29 1.33 24.50
C LYS A 340 -6.82 1.51 24.44
N THR A 341 -7.33 2.17 23.43
CA THR A 341 -8.76 2.47 23.26
C THR A 341 -9.47 1.57 22.24
N ILE A 342 -8.75 0.61 21.65
CA ILE A 342 -9.23 -0.52 20.85
C ILE A 342 -8.94 -1.82 21.63
#